data_d37754d613275e02071df5ff42bda929
#
_entry.id   d37754d613275e02071df5ff42bda929
#
_cell.length_a   1.000
_cell.length_b   1.000
_cell.length_c   1.000
_cell.angle_alpha   90.00
_cell.angle_beta   90.00
_cell.angle_gamma   90.00
#
_symmetry.space_group_name_H-M   'P 1'
#
loop_
_entity.id
_entity.type
_entity.pdbx_description
1 polymer ?
#
loop_
_entity_poly.entity_id
_entity_poly.type
_entity_poly.pdbx_seq_one_letter_code
_entity_poly.pdbx_strand_id
1 'polypeptide(L)'
;MSKIIGIDLGTTNSCVAVMEGGKPTVIANAEGARTTPSVVAFTKTGERLVGEPAKRQAVTNADRTIASIKRHMGTDYKVDIDGKKYSPQEISAMILQKLKADAENYLGEKVSEAVITVPAYFNDAQRQATKDAGKIAGLDVKRIINEPTAAALAYGLDNEKEQKIMVYDLGGGTFDVSIIEIGDGVIEVLATNGDTHLGGDDFDNKIIDWMVSEFKAQQGVDLSKDKMAMQRLKEAAEKAKKELSSATTTNINLPFISMNANGPLHFDMDLSRAKFDELTSDLVERTAIPVQNALKDAGITASELGKVLLVGGSTRIPAVQDKVKQLTGHEPSKSLNPDECVALGASIQGGKLAGDAGAGDILLLDVTPLSLSIETMGGIATRLIERNTTIPTKKSQIFSTAADNQTAVDINVLQGERQFAKDNKSLGQFRLDGIPPAMRGVPQIEVTFDIGANGIVNVSAKDLGTGKEQHITITAGSNMSEDDINKAVKEAAEFEAQDKKKKDAIDTRNSADSFVFQTEKALNEVGDKVDASAKAGVEADLNALKSLLESTKDQELTDSQVADIKAAQEKLMQSAQAVFAKVYEQAQGAAGQAGPDMGNAAGAGSNAGAGSNPDDDVIDGDFREV
;
A
#
# COMPACT_ATOMS: atom_id res chain seq x y z
N MET A 1 -24.96 -3.44 -1.75
CA MET A 1 -23.98 -3.97 -0.78
C MET A 1 -22.77 -3.05 -0.86
N SER A 2 -22.14 -2.74 0.28
CA SER A 2 -20.91 -1.94 0.26
C SER A 2 -19.82 -2.69 -0.50
N LYS A 3 -19.03 -1.98 -1.29
CA LYS A 3 -17.89 -2.58 -2.00
C LYS A 3 -16.77 -2.89 -1.01
N ILE A 4 -16.16 -4.07 -1.13
CA ILE A 4 -14.95 -4.44 -0.40
C ILE A 4 -13.76 -4.19 -1.31
N ILE A 5 -12.89 -3.27 -0.90
CA ILE A 5 -11.69 -2.95 -1.67
C ILE A 5 -10.54 -3.90 -1.35
N GLY A 6 -9.71 -4.19 -2.35
CA GLY A 6 -8.45 -4.90 -2.20
C GLY A 6 -7.29 -3.93 -2.11
N ILE A 7 -6.46 -4.05 -1.09
CA ILE A 7 -5.32 -3.16 -0.87
C ILE A 7 -4.03 -3.98 -0.81
N ASP A 8 -3.09 -3.63 -1.67
CA ASP A 8 -1.68 -3.95 -1.50
C ASP A 8 -1.01 -2.83 -0.70
N LEU A 9 -0.71 -3.10 0.56
CA LEU A 9 0.03 -2.18 1.43
C LEU A 9 1.53 -2.45 1.29
N GLY A 10 2.13 -1.99 0.21
CA GLY A 10 3.53 -2.24 -0.11
C GLY A 10 4.53 -1.41 0.71
N THR A 11 5.78 -1.85 0.79
CA THR A 11 6.86 -1.13 1.50
C THR A 11 7.17 0.22 0.86
N THR A 12 7.27 0.25 -0.47
CA THR A 12 7.65 1.45 -1.24
C THR A 12 6.44 2.10 -1.91
N ASN A 13 5.57 1.30 -2.52
CA ASN A 13 4.35 1.75 -3.16
C ASN A 13 3.19 0.86 -2.71
N SER A 14 2.02 1.45 -2.58
CA SER A 14 0.77 0.77 -2.30
C SER A 14 -0.19 0.89 -3.49
N CYS A 15 -1.10 -0.06 -3.61
CA CYS A 15 -2.08 -0.09 -4.70
C CYS A 15 -3.46 -0.46 -4.14
N VAL A 16 -4.52 0.09 -4.72
CA VAL A 16 -5.90 -0.24 -4.37
C VAL A 16 -6.69 -0.66 -5.60
N ALA A 17 -7.51 -1.68 -5.46
CA ALA A 17 -8.34 -2.21 -6.52
C ALA A 17 -9.73 -2.59 -5.99
N VAL A 18 -10.68 -2.75 -6.90
CA VAL A 18 -12.07 -3.14 -6.59
C VAL A 18 -12.61 -4.05 -7.68
N MET A 19 -13.58 -4.90 -7.34
CA MET A 19 -14.37 -5.64 -8.34
C MET A 19 -15.41 -4.70 -8.96
N GLU A 20 -15.36 -4.54 -10.26
CA GLU A 20 -16.28 -3.69 -11.03
C GLU A 20 -16.70 -4.40 -12.32
N GLY A 21 -18.00 -4.51 -12.56
CA GLY A 21 -18.53 -5.23 -13.72
C GLY A 21 -18.04 -6.69 -13.84
N GLY A 22 -17.75 -7.37 -12.72
CA GLY A 22 -17.24 -8.74 -12.69
C GLY A 22 -15.73 -8.86 -12.98
N LYS A 23 -15.00 -7.75 -13.03
CA LYS A 23 -13.55 -7.73 -13.26
C LYS A 23 -12.81 -6.96 -12.17
N PRO A 24 -11.60 -7.39 -11.77
CA PRO A 24 -10.77 -6.63 -10.86
C PRO A 24 -10.19 -5.40 -11.58
N THR A 25 -10.36 -4.22 -10.98
CA THR A 25 -9.96 -2.93 -11.56
C THR A 25 -9.12 -2.16 -10.57
N VAL A 26 -7.93 -1.71 -10.99
CA VAL A 26 -7.08 -0.83 -10.17
C VAL A 26 -7.66 0.58 -10.16
N ILE A 27 -7.79 1.15 -8.98
CA ILE A 27 -8.25 2.53 -8.77
C ILE A 27 -7.05 3.46 -8.88
N ALA A 28 -7.12 4.43 -9.78
CA ALA A 28 -6.14 5.51 -9.87
C ALA A 28 -6.31 6.46 -8.67
N ASN A 29 -5.19 6.94 -8.12
CA ASN A 29 -5.20 7.93 -7.06
C ASN A 29 -5.58 9.33 -7.57
N ALA A 30 -5.71 10.30 -6.66
CA ALA A 30 -6.06 11.68 -7.00
C ALA A 30 -5.04 12.36 -7.94
N GLU A 31 -3.80 11.87 -7.96
CA GLU A 31 -2.72 12.32 -8.82
C GLU A 31 -2.72 11.62 -10.21
N GLY A 32 -3.68 10.74 -10.48
CA GLY A 32 -3.82 9.97 -11.72
C GLY A 32 -2.91 8.75 -11.82
N ALA A 33 -2.13 8.43 -10.80
CA ALA A 33 -1.25 7.26 -10.79
C ALA A 33 -2.00 6.01 -10.28
N ARG A 34 -1.60 4.84 -10.78
CA ARG A 34 -2.18 3.54 -10.40
C ARG A 34 -1.58 2.96 -9.11
N THR A 35 -0.46 3.51 -8.67
CA THR A 35 0.17 3.21 -7.39
C THR A 35 0.43 4.48 -6.60
N THR A 36 0.43 4.39 -5.27
CA THR A 36 0.65 5.50 -4.36
C THR A 36 1.92 5.24 -3.56
N PRO A 37 2.92 6.15 -3.55
CA PRO A 37 4.10 5.99 -2.70
C PRO A 37 3.72 5.78 -1.23
N SER A 38 4.29 4.78 -0.58
CA SER A 38 4.09 4.50 0.85
C SER A 38 4.92 5.45 1.71
N VAL A 39 4.69 6.75 1.52
CA VAL A 39 5.43 7.85 2.16
C VAL A 39 4.45 8.76 2.89
N VAL A 40 4.80 9.10 4.12
CA VAL A 40 4.07 10.05 4.97
C VAL A 40 5.00 11.17 5.38
N ALA A 41 4.55 12.40 5.31
CA ALA A 41 5.31 13.55 5.78
C ALA A 41 4.45 14.49 6.61
N PHE A 42 5.10 15.21 7.52
CA PHE A 42 4.49 16.24 8.33
C PHE A 42 5.15 17.59 8.01
N THR A 43 4.36 18.57 7.61
CA THR A 43 4.85 19.91 7.35
C THR A 43 5.21 20.61 8.67
N LYS A 44 5.91 21.75 8.58
CA LYS A 44 6.22 22.59 9.76
C LYS A 44 4.96 23.18 10.40
N THR A 45 3.87 23.24 9.67
CA THR A 45 2.56 23.72 10.16
C THR A 45 1.70 22.60 10.75
N GLY A 46 2.23 21.35 10.79
CA GLY A 46 1.52 20.19 11.32
C GLY A 46 0.58 19.49 10.32
N GLU A 47 0.58 19.92 9.07
CA GLU A 47 -0.18 19.27 8.01
C GLU A 47 0.43 17.91 7.66
N ARG A 48 -0.43 16.92 7.44
CA ARG A 48 -0.03 15.58 7.03
C ARG A 48 -0.14 15.42 5.52
N LEU A 49 0.96 15.03 4.89
CA LEU A 49 1.03 14.69 3.48
C LEU A 49 1.22 13.18 3.33
N VAL A 50 0.57 12.56 2.34
CA VAL A 50 0.69 11.12 2.06
C VAL A 50 0.83 10.90 0.56
N GLY A 51 1.66 9.94 0.19
CA GLY A 51 1.86 9.56 -1.21
C GLY A 51 2.83 10.48 -1.94
N GLU A 52 2.50 10.83 -3.17
CA GLU A 52 3.35 11.64 -4.03
C GLU A 52 3.65 13.04 -3.47
N PRO A 53 2.69 13.78 -2.87
CA PRO A 53 2.97 15.05 -2.19
C PRO A 53 4.01 14.91 -1.07
N ALA A 54 3.95 13.83 -0.29
CA ALA A 54 4.93 13.57 0.76
C ALA A 54 6.32 13.26 0.18
N LYS A 55 6.38 12.47 -0.90
CA LYS A 55 7.63 12.10 -1.58
C LYS A 55 8.33 13.32 -2.18
N ARG A 56 7.59 14.20 -2.87
CA ARG A 56 8.17 15.38 -3.55
C ARG A 56 8.88 16.36 -2.62
N GLN A 57 8.42 16.50 -1.38
CA GLN A 57 9.03 17.43 -0.42
C GLN A 57 10.07 16.79 0.49
N ALA A 58 10.36 15.49 0.34
CA ALA A 58 11.24 14.72 1.21
C ALA A 58 12.64 15.31 1.34
N VAL A 59 13.23 15.83 0.25
CA VAL A 59 14.56 16.46 0.26
C VAL A 59 14.62 17.65 1.21
N THR A 60 13.59 18.49 1.22
CA THR A 60 13.56 19.73 2.03
C THR A 60 13.01 19.50 3.44
N ASN A 61 12.46 18.32 3.71
CA ASN A 61 11.80 17.97 4.96
C ASN A 61 12.11 16.52 5.39
N ALA A 62 13.36 16.10 5.25
CA ALA A 62 13.79 14.72 5.47
C ALA A 62 13.49 14.21 6.89
N ASP A 63 13.67 15.06 7.91
CA ASP A 63 13.45 14.69 9.32
C ASP A 63 11.97 14.40 9.67
N ARG A 64 11.03 14.86 8.84
CA ARG A 64 9.60 14.72 9.04
C ARG A 64 8.93 13.89 7.93
N THR A 65 9.73 13.18 7.13
CA THR A 65 9.26 12.32 6.04
C THR A 65 9.61 10.88 6.35
N ILE A 66 8.60 10.03 6.38
CA ILE A 66 8.69 8.63 6.74
C ILE A 66 8.44 7.80 5.49
N ALA A 67 9.40 6.93 5.15
CA ALA A 67 9.29 5.93 4.09
C ALA A 67 9.60 4.55 4.65
N SER A 68 9.21 3.48 3.93
CA SER A 68 9.52 2.09 4.25
C SER A 68 9.10 1.63 5.65
N ILE A 69 8.06 2.24 6.22
CA ILE A 69 7.59 1.95 7.59
C ILE A 69 7.15 0.49 7.76
N LYS A 70 6.72 -0.17 6.69
CA LYS A 70 6.30 -1.59 6.70
C LYS A 70 7.39 -2.53 7.24
N ARG A 71 8.68 -2.18 7.07
CA ARG A 71 9.82 -2.94 7.62
C ARG A 71 9.86 -2.98 9.15
N HIS A 72 9.15 -2.07 9.81
CA HIS A 72 9.05 -1.98 11.27
C HIS A 72 7.72 -2.50 11.83
N MET A 73 6.83 -3.02 10.98
CA MET A 73 5.55 -3.60 11.43
C MET A 73 5.78 -4.74 12.43
N GLY A 74 4.97 -4.78 13.49
CA GLY A 74 5.08 -5.79 14.54
C GLY A 74 6.29 -5.61 15.47
N THR A 75 6.92 -4.42 15.49
CA THR A 75 8.01 -4.04 16.40
C THR A 75 7.61 -2.86 17.28
N ASP A 76 8.40 -2.55 18.30
CA ASP A 76 8.23 -1.41 19.19
C ASP A 76 8.82 -0.09 18.65
N TYR A 77 9.25 -0.09 17.39
CA TYR A 77 9.77 1.09 16.69
C TYR A 77 8.80 2.27 16.78
N LYS A 78 9.32 3.45 17.03
CA LYS A 78 8.56 4.70 17.07
C LYS A 78 9.24 5.77 16.23
N VAL A 79 8.44 6.49 15.45
CA VAL A 79 8.87 7.70 14.75
C VAL A 79 8.53 8.89 15.62
N ASP A 80 9.51 9.71 15.94
CA ASP A 80 9.31 10.96 16.71
C ASP A 80 9.16 12.13 15.73
N ILE A 81 8.01 12.78 15.76
CA ILE A 81 7.72 13.99 14.99
C ILE A 81 7.25 15.06 15.96
N ASP A 82 8.08 16.08 16.18
CA ASP A 82 7.80 17.21 17.07
C ASP A 82 7.41 16.79 18.50
N GLY A 83 8.04 15.72 19.01
CA GLY A 83 7.76 15.16 20.34
C GLY A 83 6.55 14.22 20.40
N LYS A 84 5.82 14.04 19.32
CA LYS A 84 4.79 13.00 19.21
C LYS A 84 5.38 11.74 18.58
N LYS A 85 5.21 10.60 19.27
CA LYS A 85 5.72 9.30 18.83
C LYS A 85 4.62 8.52 18.12
N TYR A 86 4.89 8.15 16.88
CA TYR A 86 3.98 7.36 16.04
C TYR A 86 4.50 5.92 15.91
N SER A 87 3.61 4.96 16.05
CA SER A 87 3.89 3.55 15.77
C SER A 87 3.87 3.26 14.26
N PRO A 88 4.46 2.14 13.81
CA PRO A 88 4.34 1.71 12.41
C PRO A 88 2.90 1.53 11.96
N GLN A 89 2.01 1.07 12.86
CA GLN A 89 0.58 0.93 12.59
C GLN A 89 -0.09 2.28 12.30
N GLU A 90 0.21 3.32 13.09
CA GLU A 90 -0.35 4.67 12.89
C GLU A 90 0.12 5.28 11.56
N ILE A 91 1.41 5.15 11.22
CA ILE A 91 1.93 5.65 9.93
C ILE A 91 1.32 4.86 8.76
N SER A 92 1.22 3.53 8.87
CA SER A 92 0.59 2.69 7.85
C SER A 92 -0.90 3.01 7.70
N ALA A 93 -1.60 3.33 8.79
CA ALA A 93 -2.99 3.76 8.76
C ALA A 93 -3.20 5.05 7.96
N MET A 94 -2.26 5.99 8.00
CA MET A 94 -2.31 7.21 7.18
C MET A 94 -2.25 6.90 5.68
N ILE A 95 -1.42 5.91 5.30
CA ILE A 95 -1.38 5.44 3.91
C ILE A 95 -2.71 4.78 3.53
N LEU A 96 -3.24 3.91 4.40
CA LEU A 96 -4.53 3.24 4.18
C LEU A 96 -5.70 4.24 4.09
N GLN A 97 -5.68 5.32 4.87
CA GLN A 97 -6.68 6.39 4.78
C GLN A 97 -6.65 7.10 3.41
N LYS A 98 -5.45 7.37 2.87
CA LYS A 98 -5.31 7.94 1.52
C LYS A 98 -5.91 7.01 0.47
N LEU A 99 -5.56 5.72 0.50
CA LEU A 99 -6.09 4.72 -0.44
C LEU A 99 -7.61 4.56 -0.33
N LYS A 100 -8.14 4.59 0.90
CA LYS A 100 -9.58 4.60 1.17
C LYS A 100 -10.25 5.82 0.57
N ALA A 101 -9.69 7.02 0.79
CA ALA A 101 -10.23 8.26 0.24
C ALA A 101 -10.20 8.26 -1.30
N ASP A 102 -9.13 7.75 -1.92
CA ASP A 102 -9.05 7.61 -3.37
C ASP A 102 -10.12 6.63 -3.89
N ALA A 103 -10.34 5.51 -3.19
CA ALA A 103 -11.39 4.56 -3.53
C ALA A 103 -12.80 5.17 -3.38
N GLU A 104 -13.07 5.89 -2.30
CA GLU A 104 -14.35 6.59 -2.08
C GLU A 104 -14.60 7.65 -3.15
N ASN A 105 -13.57 8.40 -3.56
CA ASN A 105 -13.68 9.39 -4.63
C ASN A 105 -13.98 8.74 -5.99
N TYR A 106 -13.33 7.61 -6.28
CA TYR A 106 -13.57 6.86 -7.53
C TYR A 106 -14.96 6.24 -7.57
N LEU A 107 -15.38 5.58 -6.48
CA LEU A 107 -16.65 4.87 -6.40
C LEU A 107 -17.86 5.80 -6.19
N GLY A 108 -17.65 7.02 -5.70
CA GLY A 108 -18.72 7.95 -5.32
C GLY A 108 -19.52 7.52 -4.09
N GLU A 109 -19.03 6.52 -3.33
CA GLU A 109 -19.67 6.00 -2.12
C GLU A 109 -18.67 5.76 -1.00
N LYS A 110 -19.17 5.61 0.24
CA LYS A 110 -18.33 5.29 1.40
C LYS A 110 -17.80 3.86 1.34
N VAL A 111 -16.53 3.70 1.70
CA VAL A 111 -15.85 2.41 1.80
C VAL A 111 -15.51 2.13 3.26
N SER A 112 -16.06 1.06 3.81
CA SER A 112 -15.85 0.64 5.21
C SER A 112 -15.14 -0.70 5.36
N GLU A 113 -14.98 -1.46 4.28
CA GLU A 113 -14.50 -2.84 4.32
C GLU A 113 -13.35 -3.04 3.34
N ALA A 114 -12.33 -3.83 3.75
CA ALA A 114 -11.16 -4.10 2.92
C ALA A 114 -10.61 -5.51 3.11
N VAL A 115 -9.95 -6.01 2.07
CA VAL A 115 -8.96 -7.09 2.13
C VAL A 115 -7.59 -6.43 1.99
N ILE A 116 -6.68 -6.70 2.93
CA ILE A 116 -5.32 -6.10 2.94
C ILE A 116 -4.29 -7.23 2.80
N THR A 117 -3.26 -7.00 1.98
CA THR A 117 -2.21 -7.98 1.77
C THR A 117 -1.03 -7.82 2.71
N VAL A 118 -0.35 -8.91 2.96
CA VAL A 118 0.91 -8.97 3.72
C VAL A 118 1.88 -9.92 3.04
N PRO A 119 3.19 -9.73 3.20
CA PRO A 119 4.18 -10.72 2.81
C PRO A 119 3.87 -12.10 3.40
N ALA A 120 4.08 -13.17 2.63
CA ALA A 120 3.76 -14.52 3.08
C ALA A 120 4.56 -14.90 4.33
N TYR A 121 5.79 -14.43 4.45
CA TYR A 121 6.71 -14.71 5.55
C TYR A 121 6.54 -13.77 6.77
N PHE A 122 5.50 -12.90 6.77
CA PHE A 122 5.14 -12.12 7.96
C PHE A 122 4.71 -13.03 9.09
N ASN A 123 5.26 -12.77 10.28
CA ASN A 123 4.85 -13.43 11.52
C ASN A 123 3.50 -12.88 12.02
N ASP A 124 2.95 -13.53 13.02
CA ASP A 124 1.66 -13.17 13.60
C ASP A 124 1.58 -11.71 14.08
N ALA A 125 2.63 -11.21 14.73
CA ALA A 125 2.73 -9.82 15.18
C ALA A 125 2.59 -8.80 14.03
N GLN A 126 3.24 -9.07 12.91
CA GLN A 126 3.22 -8.21 11.73
C GLN A 126 1.85 -8.24 11.05
N ARG A 127 1.19 -9.40 11.02
CA ARG A 127 -0.19 -9.58 10.51
C ARG A 127 -1.19 -8.82 11.36
N GLN A 128 -1.13 -8.98 12.68
CA GLN A 128 -2.01 -8.26 13.60
C GLN A 128 -1.79 -6.74 13.52
N ALA A 129 -0.54 -6.27 13.48
CA ALA A 129 -0.22 -4.86 13.31
C ALA A 129 -0.80 -4.27 12.01
N THR A 130 -0.81 -5.06 10.91
CA THR A 130 -1.44 -4.66 9.65
C THR A 130 -2.97 -4.56 9.78
N LYS A 131 -3.60 -5.50 10.49
CA LYS A 131 -5.03 -5.47 10.79
C LYS A 131 -5.40 -4.25 11.64
N ASP A 132 -4.58 -3.94 12.66
CA ASP A 132 -4.75 -2.77 13.52
C ASP A 132 -4.62 -1.46 12.72
N ALA A 133 -3.65 -1.37 11.80
CA ALA A 133 -3.51 -0.23 10.90
C ALA A 133 -4.78 -0.01 10.05
N GLY A 134 -5.39 -1.10 9.55
CA GLY A 134 -6.68 -1.03 8.84
C GLY A 134 -7.80 -0.50 9.74
N LYS A 135 -7.90 -0.99 10.98
CA LYS A 135 -8.88 -0.51 11.97
C LYS A 135 -8.69 0.97 12.28
N ILE A 136 -7.46 1.42 12.49
CA ILE A 136 -7.10 2.84 12.72
C ILE A 136 -7.51 3.69 11.50
N ALA A 137 -7.35 3.18 10.28
CA ALA A 137 -7.78 3.85 9.05
C ALA A 137 -9.30 3.89 8.86
N GLY A 138 -10.08 3.30 9.77
CA GLY A 138 -11.53 3.22 9.67
C GLY A 138 -12.01 2.17 8.66
N LEU A 139 -11.24 1.08 8.49
CA LEU A 139 -11.58 -0.06 7.66
C LEU A 139 -11.83 -1.30 8.52
N ASP A 140 -12.95 -1.98 8.30
CA ASP A 140 -13.16 -3.34 8.78
C ASP A 140 -12.38 -4.29 7.86
N VAL A 141 -11.26 -4.82 8.37
CA VAL A 141 -10.39 -5.73 7.63
C VAL A 141 -11.00 -7.12 7.63
N LYS A 142 -11.74 -7.44 6.56
CA LYS A 142 -12.43 -8.73 6.40
C LYS A 142 -11.47 -9.89 6.29
N ARG A 143 -10.33 -9.67 5.64
CA ARG A 143 -9.30 -10.69 5.49
C ARG A 143 -7.91 -10.06 5.34
N ILE A 144 -6.92 -10.69 5.95
CA ILE A 144 -5.51 -10.55 5.61
C ILE A 144 -5.17 -11.69 4.65
N ILE A 145 -4.58 -11.38 3.50
CA ILE A 145 -4.19 -12.38 2.49
C ILE A 145 -2.70 -12.21 2.17
N ASN A 146 -2.01 -13.32 1.90
CA ASN A 146 -0.60 -13.27 1.51
C ASN A 146 -0.43 -12.69 0.10
N GLU A 147 0.57 -11.85 -0.10
CA GLU A 147 0.87 -11.20 -1.38
C GLU A 147 1.02 -12.21 -2.54
N PRO A 148 1.81 -13.30 -2.40
CA PRO A 148 1.91 -14.28 -3.48
C PRO A 148 0.61 -15.05 -3.74
N THR A 149 -0.21 -15.27 -2.70
CA THR A 149 -1.53 -15.89 -2.86
C THR A 149 -2.48 -14.96 -3.61
N ALA A 150 -2.45 -13.67 -3.32
CA ALA A 150 -3.21 -12.66 -4.06
C ALA A 150 -2.76 -12.59 -5.53
N ALA A 151 -1.46 -12.59 -5.80
CA ALA A 151 -0.93 -12.62 -7.16
C ALA A 151 -1.35 -13.88 -7.94
N ALA A 152 -1.33 -15.05 -7.27
CA ALA A 152 -1.82 -16.30 -7.86
C ALA A 152 -3.32 -16.23 -8.17
N LEU A 153 -4.11 -15.60 -7.30
CA LEU A 153 -5.55 -15.39 -7.52
C LEU A 153 -5.81 -14.50 -8.74
N ALA A 154 -5.05 -13.41 -8.88
CA ALA A 154 -5.12 -12.55 -10.06
C ALA A 154 -4.74 -13.29 -11.35
N TYR A 155 -3.75 -14.19 -11.28
CA TYR A 155 -3.35 -15.04 -12.40
C TYR A 155 -4.37 -16.15 -12.68
N GLY A 156 -4.93 -16.76 -11.62
CA GLY A 156 -5.74 -17.97 -11.70
C GLY A 156 -7.15 -17.78 -12.27
N LEU A 157 -7.69 -16.54 -12.24
CA LEU A 157 -9.03 -16.27 -12.81
C LEU A 157 -9.15 -16.63 -14.30
N ASP A 158 -8.06 -16.46 -15.04
CA ASP A 158 -8.03 -16.73 -16.48
C ASP A 158 -7.41 -18.09 -16.85
N ASN A 159 -7.02 -18.91 -15.86
CA ASN A 159 -6.28 -20.15 -16.08
C ASN A 159 -6.90 -21.31 -15.29
N GLU A 160 -7.73 -22.09 -15.96
CA GLU A 160 -8.45 -23.25 -15.37
C GLU A 160 -7.63 -24.57 -15.37
N LYS A 161 -6.44 -24.60 -15.97
CA LYS A 161 -5.64 -25.82 -16.05
C LYS A 161 -4.87 -26.06 -14.77
N GLU A 162 -4.99 -27.29 -14.24
CA GLU A 162 -4.17 -27.76 -13.12
C GLU A 162 -2.68 -27.57 -13.41
N GLN A 163 -1.99 -26.84 -12.56
CA GLN A 163 -0.57 -26.58 -12.67
C GLN A 163 0.04 -26.14 -11.34
N LYS A 164 1.32 -26.43 -11.17
CA LYS A 164 2.12 -25.89 -10.07
C LYS A 164 2.88 -24.66 -10.57
N ILE A 165 2.77 -23.58 -9.84
CA ILE A 165 3.44 -22.32 -10.16
C ILE A 165 4.36 -21.91 -9.02
N MET A 166 5.41 -21.16 -9.36
CA MET A 166 6.19 -20.42 -8.40
C MET A 166 5.81 -18.95 -8.49
N VAL A 167 5.50 -18.33 -7.36
CA VAL A 167 5.41 -16.88 -7.24
C VAL A 167 6.69 -16.39 -6.58
N TYR A 168 7.46 -15.59 -7.30
CA TYR A 168 8.70 -14.98 -6.86
C TYR A 168 8.44 -13.49 -6.67
N ASP A 169 8.29 -13.06 -5.44
CA ASP A 169 7.92 -11.70 -5.06
C ASP A 169 9.12 -10.98 -4.43
N LEU A 170 9.74 -10.08 -5.19
CA LEU A 170 10.80 -9.21 -4.69
C LEU A 170 10.30 -7.77 -4.71
N GLY A 171 9.78 -7.35 -3.57
CA GLY A 171 9.24 -6.01 -3.35
C GLY A 171 10.31 -4.97 -3.01
N GLY A 172 9.88 -3.88 -2.39
CA GLY A 172 10.78 -2.83 -1.91
C GLY A 172 11.54 -3.21 -0.64
N GLY A 173 10.95 -4.02 0.23
CA GLY A 173 11.48 -4.33 1.55
C GLY A 173 11.59 -5.80 1.91
N THR A 174 10.86 -6.67 1.22
CA THR A 174 10.73 -8.10 1.50
C THR A 174 10.93 -8.92 0.24
N PHE A 175 11.38 -10.14 0.43
CA PHE A 175 11.43 -11.18 -0.58
C PHE A 175 10.63 -12.39 -0.11
N ASP A 176 9.68 -12.83 -0.92
CA ASP A 176 8.88 -14.03 -0.70
C ASP A 176 8.90 -14.93 -1.93
N VAL A 177 8.94 -16.23 -1.69
CA VAL A 177 8.76 -17.24 -2.73
C VAL A 177 7.74 -18.25 -2.24
N SER A 178 6.71 -18.51 -3.07
CA SER A 178 5.66 -19.49 -2.77
C SER A 178 5.50 -20.46 -3.93
N ILE A 179 5.34 -21.75 -3.59
CA ILE A 179 4.96 -22.80 -4.52
C ILE A 179 3.46 -23.02 -4.33
N ILE A 180 2.71 -22.86 -5.40
CA ILE A 180 1.25 -22.83 -5.37
C ILE A 180 0.73 -23.80 -6.44
N GLU A 181 -0.24 -24.61 -6.05
CA GLU A 181 -1.01 -25.47 -6.97
C GLU A 181 -2.34 -24.78 -7.30
N ILE A 182 -2.63 -24.69 -8.58
CA ILE A 182 -3.87 -24.11 -9.11
C ILE A 182 -4.58 -25.20 -9.90
N GLY A 183 -5.84 -25.47 -9.58
CA GLY A 183 -6.66 -26.43 -10.31
C GLY A 183 -8.03 -26.61 -9.66
N ASP A 184 -9.02 -27.03 -10.45
CA ASP A 184 -10.39 -27.38 -10.00
C ASP A 184 -11.06 -26.34 -9.10
N GLY A 185 -10.79 -25.04 -9.33
CA GLY A 185 -11.33 -23.96 -8.49
C GLY A 185 -10.65 -23.82 -7.13
N VAL A 186 -9.48 -24.45 -6.93
CA VAL A 186 -8.66 -24.35 -5.70
C VAL A 186 -7.32 -23.70 -6.03
N ILE A 187 -6.90 -22.81 -5.16
CA ILE A 187 -5.55 -22.27 -5.12
C ILE A 187 -4.96 -22.68 -3.77
N GLU A 188 -4.04 -23.63 -3.79
CA GLU A 188 -3.41 -24.18 -2.60
C GLU A 188 -1.94 -23.83 -2.56
N VAL A 189 -1.49 -23.18 -1.47
CA VAL A 189 -0.09 -22.95 -1.20
C VAL A 189 0.53 -24.24 -0.65
N LEU A 190 1.51 -24.80 -1.36
CA LEU A 190 2.22 -26.02 -0.94
C LEU A 190 3.34 -25.68 0.03
N ALA A 191 4.07 -24.61 -0.24
CA ALA A 191 5.15 -24.13 0.61
C ALA A 191 5.43 -22.65 0.37
N THR A 192 5.93 -21.96 1.39
CA THR A 192 6.43 -20.60 1.31
C THR A 192 7.75 -20.46 2.07
N ASN A 193 8.62 -19.59 1.57
CA ASN A 193 9.86 -19.19 2.23
C ASN A 193 10.20 -17.75 1.87
N GLY A 194 11.10 -17.08 2.60
CA GLY A 194 11.39 -15.68 2.29
C GLY A 194 12.46 -15.06 3.19
N ASP A 195 12.69 -13.77 2.95
CA ASP A 195 13.56 -12.89 3.72
C ASP A 195 12.85 -11.53 3.92
N THR A 196 12.44 -11.24 5.14
CA THR A 196 11.73 -10.01 5.50
C THR A 196 12.60 -8.76 5.50
N HIS A 197 13.89 -8.88 5.19
CA HIS A 197 14.87 -7.80 5.14
C HIS A 197 15.69 -7.85 3.83
N LEU A 198 15.07 -8.24 2.73
CA LEU A 198 15.64 -8.21 1.39
C LEU A 198 14.65 -7.61 0.41
N GLY A 199 15.01 -6.51 -0.23
CA GLY A 199 14.15 -5.85 -1.22
C GLY A 199 14.84 -4.68 -1.91
N GLY A 200 14.10 -3.95 -2.72
CA GLY A 200 14.60 -2.83 -3.54
C GLY A 200 15.33 -1.75 -2.77
N ASP A 201 14.96 -1.50 -1.50
CA ASP A 201 15.64 -0.55 -0.62
C ASP A 201 17.10 -0.97 -0.34
N ASP A 202 17.36 -2.30 -0.30
CA ASP A 202 18.72 -2.80 -0.08
C ASP A 202 19.59 -2.61 -1.33
N PHE A 203 18.99 -2.77 -2.51
CA PHE A 203 19.65 -2.44 -3.78
C PHE A 203 19.96 -0.93 -3.86
N ASP A 204 19.03 -0.06 -3.45
CA ASP A 204 19.27 1.38 -3.39
C ASP A 204 20.40 1.72 -2.41
N ASN A 205 20.43 1.09 -1.25
CA ASN A 205 21.49 1.31 -0.26
C ASN A 205 22.89 0.95 -0.81
N LYS A 206 23.02 -0.11 -1.61
CA LYS A 206 24.29 -0.44 -2.29
C LYS A 206 24.76 0.67 -3.23
N ILE A 207 23.85 1.30 -3.97
CA ILE A 207 24.16 2.46 -4.83
C ILE A 207 24.53 3.67 -3.96
N ILE A 208 23.79 3.93 -2.89
CA ILE A 208 24.08 5.04 -1.96
C ILE A 208 25.47 4.89 -1.36
N ASP A 209 25.80 3.71 -0.84
CA ASP A 209 27.11 3.42 -0.24
C ASP A 209 28.24 3.61 -1.25
N TRP A 210 28.03 3.18 -2.50
CA TRP A 210 28.97 3.43 -3.58
C TRP A 210 29.13 4.94 -3.86
N MET A 211 28.03 5.68 -4.00
CA MET A 211 28.08 7.13 -4.24
C MET A 211 28.79 7.89 -3.12
N VAL A 212 28.51 7.54 -1.85
CA VAL A 212 29.16 8.15 -0.68
C VAL A 212 30.67 7.86 -0.69
N SER A 213 31.05 6.62 -0.98
CA SER A 213 32.45 6.19 -1.05
C SER A 213 33.23 6.91 -2.16
N GLU A 214 32.66 6.95 -3.38
CA GLU A 214 33.28 7.61 -4.53
C GLU A 214 33.42 9.13 -4.30
N PHE A 215 32.38 9.77 -3.79
CA PHE A 215 32.42 11.20 -3.51
C PHE A 215 33.47 11.54 -2.44
N LYS A 216 33.53 10.74 -1.38
CA LYS A 216 34.55 10.90 -0.34
C LYS A 216 35.96 10.71 -0.87
N ALA A 217 36.18 9.73 -1.76
CA ALA A 217 37.47 9.50 -2.39
C ALA A 217 37.89 10.66 -3.30
N GLN A 218 36.96 11.26 -4.05
CA GLN A 218 37.24 12.31 -5.01
C GLN A 218 37.28 13.71 -4.38
N GLN A 219 36.40 14.01 -3.44
CA GLN A 219 36.18 15.36 -2.89
C GLN A 219 36.61 15.51 -1.42
N GLY A 220 36.96 14.41 -0.73
CA GLY A 220 37.32 14.40 0.68
C GLY A 220 36.17 14.70 1.64
N VAL A 221 34.91 14.77 1.16
CA VAL A 221 33.72 15.12 1.95
C VAL A 221 32.85 13.87 2.13
N ASP A 222 32.41 13.63 3.36
CA ASP A 222 31.56 12.51 3.73
C ASP A 222 30.08 12.95 3.73
N LEU A 223 29.34 12.58 2.68
CA LEU A 223 27.93 12.94 2.50
C LEU A 223 27.01 12.24 3.50
N SER A 224 27.44 11.14 4.14
CA SER A 224 26.60 10.38 5.08
C SER A 224 26.19 11.18 6.32
N LYS A 225 26.87 12.29 6.59
CA LYS A 225 26.61 13.19 7.73
C LYS A 225 25.60 14.29 7.41
N ASP A 226 25.22 14.46 6.15
CA ASP A 226 24.27 15.47 5.69
C ASP A 226 22.96 14.78 5.28
N LYS A 227 21.90 14.97 6.09
CA LYS A 227 20.60 14.36 5.86
C LYS A 227 19.94 14.76 4.54
N MET A 228 20.13 16.03 4.13
CA MET A 228 19.58 16.51 2.86
C MET A 228 20.33 15.87 1.68
N ALA A 229 21.66 15.79 1.76
CA ALA A 229 22.45 15.08 0.77
C ALA A 229 22.06 13.60 0.70
N MET A 230 21.93 12.93 1.84
CA MET A 230 21.51 11.52 1.90
C MET A 230 20.12 11.28 1.28
N GLN A 231 19.16 12.18 1.51
CA GLN A 231 17.84 12.07 0.89
C GLN A 231 17.91 12.22 -0.64
N ARG A 232 18.73 13.16 -1.13
CA ARG A 232 18.98 13.33 -2.58
C ARG A 232 19.68 12.12 -3.19
N LEU A 233 20.65 11.54 -2.46
CA LEU A 233 21.30 10.29 -2.88
C LEU A 233 20.31 9.13 -2.95
N LYS A 234 19.40 9.02 -1.99
CA LYS A 234 18.35 7.98 -1.98
C LYS A 234 17.43 8.07 -3.20
N GLU A 235 16.97 9.28 -3.52
CA GLU A 235 16.12 9.49 -4.70
C GLU A 235 16.87 9.19 -6.02
N ALA A 236 18.14 9.61 -6.09
CA ALA A 236 18.97 9.33 -7.24
C ALA A 236 19.28 7.84 -7.41
N ALA A 237 19.52 7.12 -6.30
CA ALA A 237 19.76 5.68 -6.31
C ALA A 237 18.53 4.91 -6.80
N GLU A 238 17.33 5.22 -6.27
CA GLU A 238 16.07 4.61 -6.72
C GLU A 238 15.84 4.86 -8.22
N LYS A 239 16.07 6.11 -8.67
CA LYS A 239 15.96 6.48 -10.09
C LYS A 239 16.95 5.69 -10.94
N ALA A 240 18.22 5.65 -10.57
CA ALA A 240 19.27 4.94 -11.29
C ALA A 240 18.96 3.43 -11.38
N LYS A 241 18.55 2.80 -10.27
CA LYS A 241 18.11 1.39 -10.25
C LYS A 241 17.00 1.14 -11.27
N LYS A 242 15.98 2.00 -11.32
CA LYS A 242 14.87 1.88 -12.28
C LYS A 242 15.33 2.03 -13.72
N GLU A 243 16.15 3.02 -14.02
CA GLU A 243 16.69 3.27 -15.36
C GLU A 243 17.58 2.12 -15.84
N LEU A 244 18.43 1.56 -14.96
CA LEU A 244 19.28 0.41 -15.28
C LEU A 244 18.51 -0.89 -15.51
N SER A 245 17.22 -0.95 -15.22
CA SER A 245 16.38 -2.09 -15.62
C SER A 245 16.17 -2.15 -17.15
N SER A 246 16.26 -1.03 -17.85
CA SER A 246 16.12 -0.93 -19.31
C SER A 246 17.38 -0.43 -20.02
N ALA A 247 18.13 0.49 -19.42
CA ALA A 247 19.36 1.05 -19.97
C ALA A 247 20.61 0.29 -19.48
N THR A 248 21.70 0.32 -20.23
CA THR A 248 22.99 -0.26 -19.84
C THR A 248 23.86 0.69 -19.01
N THR A 249 23.53 1.98 -19.02
CA THR A 249 24.24 3.02 -18.27
C THR A 249 23.26 4.14 -17.94
N THR A 250 23.42 4.76 -16.77
CA THR A 250 22.68 5.96 -16.38
C THR A 250 23.64 6.98 -15.80
N ASN A 251 23.38 8.27 -15.99
CA ASN A 251 24.13 9.35 -15.38
C ASN A 251 23.43 9.82 -14.10
N ILE A 252 24.17 9.88 -13.01
CA ILE A 252 23.72 10.42 -11.72
C ILE A 252 24.33 11.81 -11.56
N ASN A 253 23.51 12.85 -11.74
CA ASN A 253 23.93 14.24 -11.64
C ASN A 253 23.16 14.94 -10.52
N LEU A 254 23.89 15.32 -9.46
CA LEU A 254 23.36 16.02 -8.29
C LEU A 254 24.14 17.32 -8.05
N PRO A 255 23.75 18.42 -8.71
CA PRO A 255 24.39 19.70 -8.54
C PRO A 255 24.20 20.22 -7.10
N PHE A 256 25.22 20.92 -6.57
CA PHE A 256 25.18 21.51 -5.24
C PHE A 256 24.84 20.50 -4.13
N ILE A 257 25.46 19.31 -4.19
CA ILE A 257 25.18 18.24 -3.21
C ILE A 257 25.81 18.55 -1.84
N SER A 258 26.92 19.27 -1.85
CA SER A 258 27.65 19.70 -0.65
C SER A 258 28.45 20.95 -0.93
N MET A 259 29.22 21.43 0.06
CA MET A 259 30.10 22.58 -0.04
C MET A 259 31.37 22.35 0.77
N ASN A 260 32.51 22.89 0.29
CA ASN A 260 33.78 22.97 1.02
C ASN A 260 34.32 24.38 1.01
N ALA A 261 35.52 24.58 1.53
CA ALA A 261 36.18 25.90 1.57
C ALA A 261 36.42 26.53 0.18
N ASN A 262 36.43 25.72 -0.88
CA ASN A 262 36.66 26.14 -2.26
C ASN A 262 35.36 26.44 -3.03
N GLY A 263 34.21 26.21 -2.43
CA GLY A 263 32.90 26.46 -3.03
C GLY A 263 31.97 25.22 -3.07
N PRO A 264 30.91 25.29 -3.89
CA PRO A 264 29.93 24.22 -4.01
C PRO A 264 30.53 22.98 -4.69
N LEU A 265 30.10 21.81 -4.22
CA LEU A 265 30.48 20.52 -4.76
C LEU A 265 29.31 19.88 -5.48
N HIS A 266 29.61 19.14 -6.54
CA HIS A 266 28.64 18.48 -7.40
C HIS A 266 28.98 16.99 -7.47
N PHE A 267 27.97 16.14 -7.48
CA PHE A 267 28.11 14.73 -7.84
C PHE A 267 27.69 14.55 -9.30
N ASP A 268 28.58 14.07 -10.15
CA ASP A 268 28.28 13.79 -11.56
C ASP A 268 29.09 12.56 -11.97
N MET A 269 28.40 11.41 -12.05
CA MET A 269 29.04 10.13 -12.37
C MET A 269 28.09 9.23 -13.13
N ASP A 270 28.65 8.43 -14.06
CA ASP A 270 27.94 7.38 -14.73
C ASP A 270 27.97 6.09 -13.92
N LEU A 271 26.81 5.45 -13.80
CA LEU A 271 26.65 4.11 -13.25
C LEU A 271 26.25 3.15 -14.35
N SER A 272 27.12 2.16 -14.66
CA SER A 272 26.78 1.10 -15.61
C SER A 272 25.97 -0.02 -14.92
N ARG A 273 25.14 -0.73 -15.72
CA ARG A 273 24.45 -1.94 -15.24
C ARG A 273 25.45 -2.98 -14.73
N ALA A 274 26.58 -3.19 -15.41
CA ALA A 274 27.59 -4.12 -14.94
C ALA A 274 28.14 -3.76 -13.56
N LYS A 275 28.34 -2.46 -13.27
CA LYS A 275 28.75 -2.02 -11.94
C LYS A 275 27.64 -2.19 -10.90
N PHE A 276 26.40 -1.90 -11.27
CA PHE A 276 25.23 -2.13 -10.43
C PHE A 276 25.09 -3.63 -10.09
N ASP A 277 25.21 -4.52 -11.07
CA ASP A 277 25.15 -5.96 -10.88
C ASP A 277 26.28 -6.47 -9.97
N GLU A 278 27.50 -5.92 -10.11
CA GLU A 278 28.63 -6.19 -9.21
C GLU A 278 28.28 -5.79 -7.75
N LEU A 279 27.79 -4.56 -7.56
CA LEU A 279 27.45 -4.01 -6.24
C LEU A 279 26.33 -4.80 -5.52
N THR A 280 25.41 -5.38 -6.28
CA THR A 280 24.19 -6.03 -5.77
C THR A 280 24.18 -7.54 -5.89
N SER A 281 25.29 -8.15 -6.34
CA SER A 281 25.38 -9.59 -6.58
C SER A 281 25.05 -10.43 -5.35
N ASP A 282 25.47 -10.01 -4.16
CA ASP A 282 25.17 -10.66 -2.89
C ASP A 282 23.67 -10.67 -2.57
N LEU A 283 22.95 -9.59 -2.91
CA LEU A 283 21.50 -9.50 -2.70
C LEU A 283 20.75 -10.45 -3.64
N VAL A 284 21.17 -10.54 -4.90
CA VAL A 284 20.60 -11.49 -5.87
C VAL A 284 20.86 -12.93 -5.44
N GLU A 285 22.08 -13.25 -4.99
CA GLU A 285 22.41 -14.59 -4.48
C GLU A 285 21.61 -14.98 -3.25
N ARG A 286 21.30 -14.06 -2.34
CA ARG A 286 20.48 -14.32 -1.15
C ARG A 286 19.10 -14.89 -1.50
N THR A 287 18.55 -14.61 -2.68
CA THR A 287 17.24 -15.15 -3.09
C THR A 287 17.27 -16.65 -3.39
N ALA A 288 18.45 -17.22 -3.67
CA ALA A 288 18.59 -18.63 -4.06
C ALA A 288 18.18 -19.60 -2.96
N ILE A 289 18.56 -19.33 -1.71
CA ILE A 289 18.29 -20.22 -0.57
C ILE A 289 16.79 -20.35 -0.31
N PRO A 290 16.00 -19.28 -0.20
CA PRO A 290 14.55 -19.38 -0.06
C PRO A 290 13.87 -20.13 -1.21
N VAL A 291 14.31 -19.91 -2.45
CA VAL A 291 13.77 -20.65 -3.62
C VAL A 291 14.01 -22.15 -3.50
N GLN A 292 15.24 -22.57 -3.16
CA GLN A 292 15.56 -23.98 -2.97
C GLN A 292 14.79 -24.61 -1.81
N ASN A 293 14.64 -23.88 -0.71
CA ASN A 293 13.88 -24.33 0.45
C ASN A 293 12.39 -24.49 0.12
N ALA A 294 11.78 -23.54 -0.58
CA ALA A 294 10.37 -23.63 -0.97
C ALA A 294 10.09 -24.83 -1.88
N LEU A 295 10.94 -25.09 -2.87
CA LEU A 295 10.83 -26.27 -3.74
C LEU A 295 10.98 -27.58 -2.94
N LYS A 296 11.96 -27.63 -2.05
CA LYS A 296 12.19 -28.78 -1.17
C LYS A 296 11.01 -29.04 -0.24
N ASP A 297 10.48 -27.99 0.39
CA ASP A 297 9.38 -28.11 1.33
C ASP A 297 8.07 -28.49 0.62
N ALA A 298 7.88 -28.04 -0.62
CA ALA A 298 6.77 -28.46 -1.48
C ALA A 298 6.94 -29.89 -2.04
N GLY A 299 8.10 -30.51 -1.86
CA GLY A 299 8.38 -31.86 -2.35
C GLY A 299 8.44 -31.98 -3.87
N ILE A 300 8.77 -30.86 -4.57
CA ILE A 300 8.85 -30.83 -6.03
C ILE A 300 10.20 -30.35 -6.53
N THR A 301 10.47 -30.66 -7.78
CA THR A 301 11.63 -30.14 -8.52
C THR A 301 11.24 -28.92 -9.36
N ALA A 302 12.21 -28.10 -9.74
CA ALA A 302 11.94 -26.95 -10.59
C ALA A 302 11.32 -27.32 -11.95
N SER A 303 11.61 -28.52 -12.48
CA SER A 303 11.05 -29.01 -13.75
C SER A 303 9.54 -29.34 -13.70
N GLU A 304 8.97 -29.48 -12.50
CA GLU A 304 7.53 -29.72 -12.31
C GLU A 304 6.72 -28.42 -12.26
N LEU A 305 7.41 -27.27 -12.26
CA LEU A 305 6.76 -25.97 -12.34
C LEU A 305 6.19 -25.76 -13.75
N GLY A 306 4.91 -25.45 -13.85
CA GLY A 306 4.28 -25.02 -15.09
C GLY A 306 4.62 -23.57 -15.42
N LYS A 307 4.82 -22.72 -14.40
CA LYS A 307 5.08 -21.30 -14.57
C LYS A 307 5.80 -20.68 -13.38
N VAL A 308 6.54 -19.59 -13.66
CA VAL A 308 7.13 -18.72 -12.63
C VAL A 308 6.58 -17.32 -12.84
N LEU A 309 5.88 -16.80 -11.83
CA LEU A 309 5.30 -15.45 -11.83
C LEU A 309 6.23 -14.51 -11.08
N LEU A 310 6.52 -13.35 -11.67
CA LEU A 310 7.28 -12.28 -11.05
C LEU A 310 6.35 -11.24 -10.45
N VAL A 311 6.55 -10.94 -9.18
CA VAL A 311 5.80 -9.97 -8.40
C VAL A 311 6.76 -9.02 -7.71
N GLY A 312 6.33 -7.78 -7.46
CA GLY A 312 7.16 -6.73 -6.88
C GLY A 312 8.07 -6.03 -7.89
N GLY A 313 8.21 -4.73 -7.74
CA GLY A 313 8.92 -3.87 -8.70
C GLY A 313 10.40 -4.23 -8.90
N SER A 314 11.05 -4.82 -7.88
CA SER A 314 12.47 -5.20 -7.95
C SER A 314 12.72 -6.43 -8.84
N THR A 315 11.69 -7.18 -9.21
CA THR A 315 11.81 -8.27 -10.21
C THR A 315 12.04 -7.76 -11.65
N ARG A 316 11.94 -6.44 -11.86
CA ARG A 316 12.30 -5.81 -13.14
C ARG A 316 13.80 -5.76 -13.38
N ILE A 317 14.62 -5.94 -12.33
CA ILE A 317 16.10 -5.96 -12.41
C ILE A 317 16.53 -7.16 -13.25
N PRO A 318 17.30 -6.97 -14.35
CA PRO A 318 17.71 -8.06 -15.25
C PRO A 318 18.45 -9.19 -14.54
N ALA A 319 19.40 -8.88 -13.65
CA ALA A 319 20.15 -9.87 -12.89
C ALA A 319 19.24 -10.76 -12.02
N VAL A 320 18.13 -10.22 -11.50
CA VAL A 320 17.12 -11.00 -10.76
C VAL A 320 16.39 -11.95 -11.69
N GLN A 321 15.97 -11.50 -12.87
CA GLN A 321 15.30 -12.36 -13.88
C GLN A 321 16.21 -13.49 -14.34
N ASP A 322 17.47 -13.19 -14.59
CA ASP A 322 18.48 -14.19 -14.98
C ASP A 322 18.71 -15.21 -13.86
N LYS A 323 18.73 -14.75 -12.61
CA LYS A 323 18.83 -15.63 -11.44
C LYS A 323 17.63 -16.56 -11.32
N VAL A 324 16.42 -16.06 -11.48
CA VAL A 324 15.19 -16.88 -11.48
C VAL A 324 15.27 -17.94 -12.57
N LYS A 325 15.65 -17.55 -13.78
CA LYS A 325 15.82 -18.49 -14.90
C LYS A 325 16.90 -19.54 -14.61
N GLN A 326 18.02 -19.14 -14.01
CA GLN A 326 19.08 -20.06 -13.59
C GLN A 326 18.59 -21.08 -12.57
N LEU A 327 17.82 -20.64 -11.57
CA LEU A 327 17.35 -21.50 -10.47
C LEU A 327 16.22 -22.45 -10.89
N THR A 328 15.36 -22.02 -11.82
CA THR A 328 14.15 -22.76 -12.18
C THR A 328 14.23 -23.46 -13.54
N GLY A 329 15.11 -23.01 -14.43
CA GLY A 329 15.15 -23.44 -15.81
C GLY A 329 14.01 -22.88 -16.69
N HIS A 330 13.09 -22.09 -16.09
CA HIS A 330 11.95 -21.51 -16.76
C HIS A 330 12.18 -20.03 -17.07
N GLU A 331 11.67 -19.56 -18.22
CA GLU A 331 11.57 -18.15 -18.50
C GLU A 331 10.46 -17.53 -17.61
N PRO A 332 10.78 -16.53 -16.79
CA PRO A 332 9.77 -15.91 -15.95
C PRO A 332 8.61 -15.29 -16.75
N SER A 333 7.39 -15.49 -16.29
CA SER A 333 6.20 -14.93 -16.91
C SER A 333 6.09 -13.43 -16.65
N LYS A 334 5.79 -12.67 -17.71
CA LYS A 334 5.51 -11.22 -17.67
C LYS A 334 4.04 -10.92 -17.91
N SER A 335 3.15 -11.92 -17.73
CA SER A 335 1.71 -11.76 -17.99
C SER A 335 0.98 -10.86 -17.01
N LEU A 336 1.51 -10.71 -15.79
CA LEU A 336 0.98 -9.82 -14.78
C LEU A 336 1.81 -8.54 -14.66
N ASN A 337 1.15 -7.42 -14.35
CA ASN A 337 1.88 -6.25 -13.91
C ASN A 337 2.34 -6.47 -12.45
N PRO A 338 3.66 -6.54 -12.19
CA PRO A 338 4.19 -6.88 -10.88
C PRO A 338 3.90 -5.83 -9.78
N ASP A 339 3.46 -4.62 -10.17
CA ASP A 339 3.13 -3.54 -9.23
C ASP A 339 1.63 -3.49 -8.89
N GLU A 340 0.77 -4.25 -9.60
CA GLU A 340 -0.69 -4.17 -9.50
C GLU A 340 -1.36 -5.51 -9.17
N CYS A 341 -0.76 -6.62 -9.55
CA CYS A 341 -1.39 -7.94 -9.48
C CYS A 341 -1.81 -8.35 -8.05
N VAL A 342 -1.08 -7.90 -7.05
CA VAL A 342 -1.38 -8.17 -5.64
C VAL A 342 -2.68 -7.47 -5.22
N ALA A 343 -2.85 -6.20 -5.56
CA ALA A 343 -4.09 -5.46 -5.28
C ALA A 343 -5.29 -6.03 -6.05
N LEU A 344 -5.08 -6.42 -7.32
CA LEU A 344 -6.11 -7.07 -8.13
C LEU A 344 -6.56 -8.38 -7.47
N GLY A 345 -5.63 -9.24 -7.03
CA GLY A 345 -5.96 -10.48 -6.32
C GLY A 345 -6.69 -10.24 -5.00
N ALA A 346 -6.26 -9.23 -4.23
CA ALA A 346 -6.96 -8.82 -3.02
C ALA A 346 -8.39 -8.35 -3.29
N SER A 347 -8.62 -7.64 -4.41
CA SER A 347 -9.97 -7.20 -4.80
C SER A 347 -10.88 -8.36 -5.23
N ILE A 348 -10.33 -9.38 -5.88
CA ILE A 348 -11.06 -10.61 -6.20
C ILE A 348 -11.54 -11.30 -4.91
N GLN A 349 -10.64 -11.43 -3.93
CA GLN A 349 -11.00 -11.95 -2.61
C GLN A 349 -12.07 -11.09 -1.91
N GLY A 350 -11.99 -9.77 -2.05
CA GLY A 350 -13.00 -8.82 -1.56
C GLY A 350 -14.34 -9.04 -2.24
N GLY A 351 -14.36 -9.16 -3.57
CA GLY A 351 -15.56 -9.45 -4.35
C GLY A 351 -16.21 -10.78 -3.97
N LYS A 352 -15.39 -11.82 -3.75
CA LYS A 352 -15.90 -13.10 -3.25
C LYS A 352 -16.59 -12.96 -1.89
N LEU A 353 -15.99 -12.24 -0.95
CA LEU A 353 -16.59 -11.97 0.37
C LEU A 353 -17.86 -11.13 0.27
N ALA A 354 -17.96 -10.26 -0.72
CA ALA A 354 -19.14 -9.44 -1.01
C ALA A 354 -20.22 -10.21 -1.81
N GLY A 355 -19.91 -11.41 -2.36
CA GLY A 355 -20.81 -12.17 -3.21
C GLY A 355 -20.91 -11.65 -4.64
N ASP A 356 -19.87 -10.97 -5.16
CA ASP A 356 -19.82 -10.50 -6.54
C ASP A 356 -19.70 -11.67 -7.53
N ALA A 357 -20.58 -11.71 -8.52
CA ALA A 357 -20.70 -12.85 -9.47
C ALA A 357 -19.45 -13.12 -10.32
N GLY A 358 -18.58 -12.12 -10.51
CA GLY A 358 -17.35 -12.25 -11.29
C GLY A 358 -16.13 -12.73 -10.49
N ALA A 359 -16.25 -12.86 -9.16
CA ALA A 359 -15.13 -13.25 -8.31
C ALA A 359 -14.87 -14.78 -8.28
N GLY A 360 -15.76 -15.58 -8.89
CA GLY A 360 -15.67 -17.05 -8.93
C GLY A 360 -15.80 -17.71 -7.55
N ASP A 361 -15.87 -19.04 -7.54
CA ASP A 361 -15.93 -19.86 -6.32
C ASP A 361 -14.56 -20.45 -5.94
N ILE A 362 -13.47 -19.73 -6.23
CA ILE A 362 -12.11 -20.19 -5.97
C ILE A 362 -11.88 -20.33 -4.46
N LEU A 363 -11.51 -21.53 -4.00
CA LEU A 363 -11.09 -21.78 -2.63
C LEU A 363 -9.60 -21.45 -2.47
N LEU A 364 -9.27 -20.60 -1.48
CA LEU A 364 -7.88 -20.31 -1.11
C LEU A 364 -7.49 -21.10 0.12
N LEU A 365 -6.42 -21.89 0.00
CA LEU A 365 -5.75 -22.58 1.08
C LEU A 365 -4.33 -22.06 1.21
N ASP A 366 -4.05 -21.38 2.32
CA ASP A 366 -2.75 -20.82 2.62
C ASP A 366 -2.01 -21.64 3.67
N VAL A 367 -0.76 -21.31 3.99
CA VAL A 367 0.06 -22.03 4.97
C VAL A 367 0.65 -21.11 6.02
N THR A 368 0.96 -21.68 7.21
CA THR A 368 1.78 -20.97 8.21
C THR A 368 3.25 -20.99 7.78
N PRO A 369 3.94 -19.81 7.75
CA PRO A 369 5.30 -19.75 7.20
C PRO A 369 6.38 -20.35 8.13
N LEU A 370 6.09 -20.42 9.43
CA LEU A 370 7.02 -20.87 10.46
C LEU A 370 6.35 -21.85 11.42
N SER A 371 7.16 -22.79 11.95
CA SER A 371 6.69 -23.72 12.98
C SER A 371 6.31 -23.01 14.27
N LEU A 372 5.28 -23.52 14.94
CA LEU A 372 4.81 -23.05 16.23
C LEU A 372 5.05 -24.12 17.28
N SER A 373 5.56 -23.70 18.43
CA SER A 373 5.97 -24.56 19.52
C SER A 373 5.68 -23.91 20.89
N ILE A 374 5.79 -24.70 21.95
CA ILE A 374 5.85 -24.18 23.32
C ILE A 374 7.19 -24.56 23.94
N GLU A 375 7.61 -23.74 24.91
CA GLU A 375 8.78 -24.08 25.73
C GLU A 375 8.41 -25.19 26.71
N THR A 376 9.26 -26.23 26.73
CA THR A 376 9.14 -27.36 27.66
C THR A 376 10.39 -27.49 28.52
N MET A 377 10.39 -28.46 29.43
CA MET A 377 11.47 -28.69 30.38
C MET A 377 12.84 -28.74 29.69
N GLY A 378 13.82 -28.00 30.25
CA GLY A 378 15.16 -27.88 29.64
C GLY A 378 15.29 -26.77 28.60
N GLY A 379 14.27 -25.90 28.43
CA GLY A 379 14.29 -24.82 27.45
C GLY A 379 14.15 -25.31 26.00
N ILE A 380 13.52 -26.49 25.81
CA ILE A 380 13.31 -27.10 24.50
C ILE A 380 12.04 -26.51 23.86
N ALA A 381 12.11 -26.21 22.58
CA ALA A 381 10.96 -25.84 21.77
C ALA A 381 10.24 -27.09 21.24
N THR A 382 9.15 -27.49 21.88
CA THR A 382 8.35 -28.65 21.44
C THR A 382 7.31 -28.19 20.44
N ARG A 383 7.45 -28.66 19.20
CA ARG A 383 6.59 -28.27 18.05
C ARG A 383 5.21 -28.93 18.14
N LEU A 384 4.17 -28.13 17.89
CA LEU A 384 2.80 -28.57 17.71
C LEU A 384 2.34 -28.39 16.26
N ILE A 385 2.75 -27.31 15.61
CA ILE A 385 2.45 -27.03 14.22
C ILE A 385 3.75 -26.85 13.45
N GLU A 386 3.93 -27.64 12.42
CA GLU A 386 5.07 -27.51 11.51
C GLU A 386 4.86 -26.36 10.51
N ARG A 387 5.96 -25.75 10.05
CA ARG A 387 5.90 -24.78 8.94
C ARG A 387 5.25 -25.41 7.72
N ASN A 388 4.65 -24.59 6.88
CA ASN A 388 3.88 -25.00 5.70
C ASN A 388 2.69 -25.92 6.02
N THR A 389 2.16 -25.87 7.25
CA THR A 389 0.86 -26.47 7.56
C THR A 389 -0.24 -25.60 6.98
N THR A 390 -1.14 -26.21 6.20
CA THR A 390 -2.31 -25.54 5.61
C THR A 390 -3.21 -24.92 6.67
N ILE A 391 -3.65 -23.70 6.46
CA ILE A 391 -4.53 -22.94 7.35
C ILE A 391 -5.90 -22.64 6.66
N PRO A 392 -7.01 -22.59 7.43
CA PRO A 392 -7.08 -22.66 8.90
C PRO A 392 -6.82 -24.06 9.45
N THR A 393 -6.19 -24.13 10.64
CA THR A 393 -5.87 -25.40 11.30
C THR A 393 -5.96 -25.31 12.81
N LYS A 394 -6.27 -26.45 13.44
CA LYS A 394 -6.31 -26.58 14.90
C LYS A 394 -5.61 -27.86 15.32
N LYS A 395 -4.62 -27.74 16.23
CA LYS A 395 -3.88 -28.88 16.77
C LYS A 395 -3.75 -28.77 18.27
N SER A 396 -3.93 -29.91 18.96
CA SER A 396 -3.81 -30.03 20.40
C SER A 396 -2.81 -31.12 20.78
N GLN A 397 -2.12 -30.90 21.89
CA GLN A 397 -1.22 -31.89 22.48
C GLN A 397 -1.29 -31.82 24.00
N ILE A 398 -1.22 -32.98 24.67
CA ILE A 398 -1.26 -33.07 26.14
C ILE A 398 0.16 -32.97 26.68
N PHE A 399 0.34 -32.08 27.64
CA PHE A 399 1.55 -31.87 28.42
C PHE A 399 1.26 -32.15 29.90
N SER A 400 2.29 -32.09 30.74
CA SER A 400 2.15 -32.31 32.17
C SER A 400 3.06 -31.39 32.97
N THR A 401 2.92 -31.42 34.31
CA THR A 401 3.78 -30.68 35.23
C THR A 401 5.19 -31.24 35.31
N ALA A 402 6.18 -30.37 35.47
CA ALA A 402 7.61 -30.72 35.55
C ALA A 402 8.09 -31.01 36.97
N ALA A 403 7.35 -30.56 38.00
CA ALA A 403 7.67 -30.74 39.40
C ALA A 403 6.49 -31.29 40.21
N ASP A 404 6.78 -31.96 41.34
CA ASP A 404 5.78 -32.46 42.26
C ASP A 404 5.04 -31.29 42.94
N ASN A 405 3.73 -31.43 43.11
CA ASN A 405 2.84 -30.43 43.70
C ASN A 405 2.83 -29.07 42.99
N GLN A 406 3.14 -29.04 41.70
CA GLN A 406 3.08 -27.85 40.89
C GLN A 406 1.61 -27.47 40.62
N THR A 407 1.21 -26.28 41.07
CA THR A 407 -0.19 -25.79 40.99
C THR A 407 -0.45 -24.82 39.84
N ALA A 408 0.58 -24.52 39.04
CA ALA A 408 0.50 -23.65 37.88
C ALA A 408 1.55 -24.04 36.83
N VAL A 409 1.26 -23.71 35.57
CA VAL A 409 2.23 -23.82 34.47
C VAL A 409 2.26 -22.51 33.66
N ASP A 410 3.48 -22.10 33.28
CA ASP A 410 3.69 -20.98 32.40
C ASP A 410 3.87 -21.53 30.98
N ILE A 411 3.05 -21.07 30.05
CA ILE A 411 3.08 -21.45 28.65
C ILE A 411 3.75 -20.31 27.86
N ASN A 412 4.98 -20.55 27.37
CA ASN A 412 5.69 -19.66 26.47
C ASN A 412 5.49 -20.15 25.05
N VAL A 413 4.78 -19.37 24.25
CA VAL A 413 4.47 -19.68 22.84
C VAL A 413 5.59 -19.17 21.97
N LEU A 414 6.13 -20.04 21.10
CA LEU A 414 7.31 -19.79 20.31
C LEU A 414 7.02 -19.96 18.81
N GLN A 415 7.73 -19.19 17.99
CA GLN A 415 7.72 -19.30 16.54
C GLN A 415 9.15 -19.40 16.02
N GLY A 416 9.39 -20.37 15.14
CA GLY A 416 10.70 -20.60 14.51
C GLY A 416 11.10 -22.06 14.43
N GLU A 417 12.27 -22.30 13.81
CA GLU A 417 12.75 -23.64 13.46
C GLU A 417 13.83 -24.18 14.41
N ARG A 418 14.21 -23.41 15.43
CA ARG A 418 15.30 -23.80 16.34
C ARG A 418 14.80 -24.75 17.43
N GLN A 419 15.70 -25.62 17.91
CA GLN A 419 15.37 -26.64 18.92
C GLN A 419 15.22 -26.05 20.34
N PHE A 420 15.85 -24.91 20.62
CA PHE A 420 15.80 -24.29 21.94
C PHE A 420 14.92 -23.04 21.93
N ALA A 421 14.16 -22.85 23.02
CA ALA A 421 13.22 -21.73 23.18
C ALA A 421 13.90 -20.37 23.02
N LYS A 422 15.10 -20.19 23.60
CA LYS A 422 15.89 -18.95 23.53
C LYS A 422 16.31 -18.53 22.13
N ASP A 423 16.35 -19.48 21.20
CA ASP A 423 16.79 -19.27 19.80
C ASP A 423 15.60 -19.06 18.84
N ASN A 424 14.37 -19.12 19.37
CA ASN A 424 13.13 -18.85 18.66
C ASN A 424 12.50 -17.53 19.13
N LYS A 425 11.58 -16.99 18.33
CA LYS A 425 10.83 -15.81 18.71
C LYS A 425 9.71 -16.18 19.68
N SER A 426 9.71 -15.61 20.90
CA SER A 426 8.54 -15.69 21.78
C SER A 426 7.43 -14.82 21.22
N LEU A 427 6.25 -15.40 21.04
CA LEU A 427 5.04 -14.72 20.60
C LEU A 427 4.22 -14.20 21.77
N GLY A 428 4.41 -14.78 22.94
CA GLY A 428 3.73 -14.40 24.18
C GLY A 428 3.80 -15.50 25.23
N GLN A 429 3.50 -15.11 26.45
CA GLN A 429 3.50 -16.01 27.59
C GLN A 429 2.22 -15.82 28.41
N PHE A 430 1.63 -16.91 28.86
CA PHE A 430 0.49 -16.88 29.76
C PHE A 430 0.57 -18.00 30.79
N ARG A 431 -0.19 -17.88 31.89
CA ARG A 431 -0.13 -18.79 33.03
C ARG A 431 -1.48 -19.47 33.24
N LEU A 432 -1.46 -20.79 33.36
CA LEU A 432 -2.59 -21.59 33.79
C LEU A 432 -2.40 -21.95 35.30
N ASP A 433 -3.26 -21.39 36.14
CA ASP A 433 -3.27 -21.58 37.60
C ASP A 433 -4.36 -22.55 38.04
N GLY A 434 -4.18 -23.06 39.28
CA GLY A 434 -5.20 -23.85 39.98
C GLY A 434 -5.25 -25.30 39.52
N ILE A 435 -4.11 -25.83 39.11
CA ILE A 435 -3.88 -27.26 38.93
C ILE A 435 -3.83 -27.91 40.31
N PRO A 436 -4.56 -29.00 40.57
CA PRO A 436 -4.48 -29.70 41.85
C PRO A 436 -3.07 -30.22 42.10
N PRO A 437 -2.56 -30.10 43.36
CA PRO A 437 -1.28 -30.69 43.74
C PRO A 437 -1.25 -32.20 43.45
N ALA A 438 -0.29 -32.64 42.68
CA ALA A 438 -0.10 -34.05 42.31
C ALA A 438 1.40 -34.29 42.01
N MET A 439 1.79 -35.55 41.88
CA MET A 439 3.14 -35.90 41.43
C MET A 439 3.34 -35.38 39.98
N ARG A 440 4.57 -35.00 39.66
CA ARG A 440 4.94 -34.61 38.29
C ARG A 440 4.50 -35.66 37.29
N GLY A 441 4.04 -35.21 36.11
CA GLY A 441 3.58 -36.09 35.05
C GLY A 441 2.14 -36.60 35.19
N VAL A 442 1.45 -36.36 36.35
CA VAL A 442 0.06 -36.79 36.59
C VAL A 442 -0.96 -35.80 36.02
N PRO A 443 -0.87 -34.47 36.23
CA PRO A 443 -1.79 -33.52 35.64
C PRO A 443 -1.72 -33.57 34.10
N GLN A 444 -2.90 -33.51 33.46
CA GLN A 444 -3.01 -33.49 31.98
C GLN A 444 -3.42 -32.10 31.53
N ILE A 445 -2.51 -31.41 30.87
CA ILE A 445 -2.69 -30.04 30.37
C ILE A 445 -2.73 -30.10 28.85
N GLU A 446 -3.92 -29.92 28.27
CA GLU A 446 -4.11 -29.85 26.83
C GLU A 446 -3.74 -28.45 26.35
N VAL A 447 -2.70 -28.31 25.53
CA VAL A 447 -2.36 -27.08 24.83
C VAL A 447 -2.86 -27.17 23.41
N THR A 448 -3.67 -26.19 23.00
CA THR A 448 -4.30 -26.12 21.68
C THR A 448 -3.83 -24.87 20.96
N PHE A 449 -3.35 -25.06 19.72
CA PHE A 449 -3.11 -24.00 18.76
C PHE A 449 -4.26 -23.96 17.76
N ASP A 450 -4.86 -22.80 17.57
CA ASP A 450 -5.94 -22.54 16.62
C ASP A 450 -5.53 -21.37 15.72
N ILE A 451 -5.28 -21.65 14.45
CA ILE A 451 -4.84 -20.68 13.44
C ILE A 451 -5.99 -20.42 12.49
N GLY A 452 -6.46 -19.18 12.45
CA GLY A 452 -7.50 -18.75 11.53
C GLY A 452 -6.99 -18.59 10.08
N ALA A 453 -7.90 -18.39 9.14
CA ALA A 453 -7.59 -18.16 7.72
C ALA A 453 -6.75 -16.88 7.47
N ASN A 454 -6.68 -15.97 8.44
CA ASN A 454 -5.83 -14.77 8.41
C ASN A 454 -4.39 -15.02 8.90
N GLY A 455 -4.08 -16.25 9.31
CA GLY A 455 -2.81 -16.63 9.91
C GLY A 455 -2.62 -16.14 11.35
N ILE A 456 -3.67 -15.64 12.00
CA ILE A 456 -3.62 -15.19 13.40
C ILE A 456 -3.75 -16.41 14.31
N VAL A 457 -2.85 -16.50 15.29
CA VAL A 457 -2.70 -17.65 16.17
C VAL A 457 -3.38 -17.38 17.52
N ASN A 458 -4.26 -18.30 17.92
CA ASN A 458 -4.81 -18.37 19.27
C ASN A 458 -4.26 -19.62 19.96
N VAL A 459 -3.82 -19.47 21.20
CA VAL A 459 -3.31 -20.59 22.00
C VAL A 459 -4.10 -20.68 23.29
N SER A 460 -4.61 -21.87 23.61
CA SER A 460 -5.23 -22.15 24.91
C SER A 460 -4.53 -23.30 25.62
N ALA A 461 -4.58 -23.26 26.95
CA ALA A 461 -4.14 -24.35 27.81
C ALA A 461 -5.26 -24.70 28.79
N LYS A 462 -5.61 -25.98 28.86
CA LYS A 462 -6.70 -26.50 29.68
C LYS A 462 -6.23 -27.65 30.55
N ASP A 463 -6.45 -27.56 31.85
CA ASP A 463 -6.30 -28.69 32.77
C ASP A 463 -7.51 -29.62 32.60
N LEU A 464 -7.28 -30.81 32.11
CA LEU A 464 -8.34 -31.80 31.85
C LEU A 464 -8.96 -32.34 33.14
N GLY A 465 -8.24 -32.28 34.26
CA GLY A 465 -8.73 -32.73 35.56
C GLY A 465 -9.76 -31.80 36.21
N THR A 466 -9.53 -30.49 36.11
CA THR A 466 -10.40 -29.46 36.71
C THR A 466 -11.30 -28.76 35.71
N GLY A 467 -10.98 -28.86 34.41
CA GLY A 467 -11.64 -28.12 33.35
C GLY A 467 -11.26 -26.64 33.30
N LYS A 468 -10.32 -26.16 34.12
CA LYS A 468 -9.81 -24.78 34.07
C LYS A 468 -9.05 -24.55 32.78
N GLU A 469 -9.30 -23.42 32.14
CA GLU A 469 -8.70 -23.03 30.88
C GLU A 469 -8.21 -21.59 30.92
N GLN A 470 -7.09 -21.32 30.28
CA GLN A 470 -6.56 -20.00 29.97
C GLN A 470 -6.19 -19.95 28.51
N HIS A 471 -6.28 -18.78 27.91
CA HIS A 471 -5.96 -18.59 26.49
C HIS A 471 -5.20 -17.27 26.29
N ILE A 472 -4.45 -17.23 25.23
CA ILE A 472 -3.84 -16.01 24.69
C ILE A 472 -4.15 -15.96 23.20
N THR A 473 -4.67 -14.84 22.76
CA THR A 473 -4.57 -14.47 21.33
C THR A 473 -3.20 -13.84 21.18
N ILE A 474 -2.41 -14.38 20.27
CA ILE A 474 -1.06 -13.85 20.06
C ILE A 474 -1.20 -12.45 19.49
N THR A 475 -1.04 -11.49 20.37
CA THR A 475 -0.84 -10.09 20.06
C THR A 475 0.58 -9.80 20.50
N ALA A 476 1.48 -9.53 19.56
CA ALA A 476 2.88 -9.27 19.93
C ALA A 476 2.97 -8.18 21.00
N GLY A 477 3.94 -8.28 21.89
CA GLY A 477 4.15 -7.31 22.98
C GLY A 477 4.43 -5.86 22.53
N SER A 478 4.42 -5.62 21.23
CA SER A 478 4.52 -4.30 20.56
C SER A 478 3.16 -3.78 20.07
N ASN A 479 2.05 -4.51 20.27
CA ASN A 479 0.75 -4.09 19.78
C ASN A 479 0.18 -2.95 20.62
N MET A 480 -0.51 -2.05 19.95
CA MET A 480 -1.28 -1.01 20.60
C MET A 480 -2.38 -1.65 21.47
N SER A 481 -2.61 -1.11 22.65
CA SER A 481 -3.78 -1.51 23.43
C SER A 481 -5.08 -1.14 22.69
N GLU A 482 -6.19 -1.76 23.06
CA GLU A 482 -7.48 -1.43 22.45
C GLU A 482 -7.85 0.05 22.66
N ASP A 483 -7.48 0.61 23.81
CA ASP A 483 -7.64 2.03 24.12
C ASP A 483 -6.75 2.91 23.24
N ASP A 484 -5.50 2.52 22.99
CA ASP A 484 -4.60 3.24 22.09
C ASP A 484 -5.08 3.18 20.64
N ILE A 485 -5.60 2.02 20.19
CA ILE A 485 -6.22 1.88 18.86
C ILE A 485 -7.44 2.79 18.76
N ASN A 486 -8.33 2.79 19.73
CA ASN A 486 -9.53 3.63 19.75
C ASN A 486 -9.17 5.13 19.75
N LYS A 487 -8.11 5.52 20.49
CA LYS A 487 -7.59 6.89 20.48
C LYS A 487 -7.03 7.25 19.09
N ALA A 488 -6.23 6.37 18.50
CA ALA A 488 -5.69 6.58 17.15
C ALA A 488 -6.79 6.65 16.08
N VAL A 489 -7.85 5.84 16.17
CA VAL A 489 -9.04 5.92 15.30
C VAL A 489 -9.70 7.29 15.41
N LYS A 490 -9.86 7.83 16.63
CA LYS A 490 -10.47 9.13 16.85
C LYS A 490 -9.62 10.27 16.28
N GLU A 491 -8.31 10.24 16.55
CA GLU A 491 -7.37 11.21 15.98
C GLU A 491 -7.35 11.13 14.43
N ALA A 492 -7.40 9.92 13.87
CA ALA A 492 -7.44 9.71 12.44
C ALA A 492 -8.69 10.30 11.78
N ALA A 493 -9.86 10.15 12.43
CA ALA A 493 -11.12 10.74 11.96
C ALA A 493 -11.13 12.29 12.05
N GLU A 494 -10.48 12.87 13.05
CA GLU A 494 -10.30 14.32 13.16
C GLU A 494 -9.47 14.88 12.00
N PHE A 495 -8.39 14.19 11.61
CA PHE A 495 -7.57 14.56 10.44
C PHE A 495 -8.33 14.39 9.13
N GLU A 496 -9.12 13.33 8.95
CA GLU A 496 -9.96 13.14 7.76
C GLU A 496 -10.94 14.32 7.57
N ALA A 497 -11.54 14.79 8.66
CA ALA A 497 -12.44 15.94 8.62
C ALA A 497 -11.71 17.26 8.23
N GLN A 498 -10.47 17.44 8.71
CA GLN A 498 -9.64 18.59 8.35
C GLN A 498 -9.20 18.54 6.88
N ASP A 499 -8.74 17.38 6.41
CA ASP A 499 -8.31 17.18 5.01
C ASP A 499 -9.47 17.41 4.03
N LYS A 500 -10.69 16.97 4.39
CA LYS A 500 -11.89 17.23 3.60
C LYS A 500 -12.20 18.73 3.50
N LYS A 501 -12.12 19.46 4.61
CA LYS A 501 -12.33 20.92 4.61
C LYS A 501 -11.31 21.65 3.74
N LYS A 502 -10.04 21.25 3.79
CA LYS A 502 -8.97 21.81 2.96
C LYS A 502 -9.21 21.56 1.48
N LYS A 503 -9.62 20.34 1.13
CA LYS A 503 -9.97 19.99 -0.25
C LYS A 503 -11.14 20.85 -0.74
N ASP A 504 -12.22 20.93 0.04
CA ASP A 504 -13.40 21.77 -0.31
C ASP A 504 -13.02 23.25 -0.51
N ALA A 505 -12.03 23.74 0.25
CA ALA A 505 -11.51 25.09 0.11
C ALA A 505 -10.73 25.30 -1.20
N ILE A 506 -9.87 24.34 -1.56
CA ILE A 506 -9.11 24.35 -2.82
C ILE A 506 -10.05 24.22 -4.02
N ASP A 507 -11.00 23.29 -3.97
CA ASP A 507 -11.96 23.06 -5.04
C ASP A 507 -12.84 24.31 -5.26
N THR A 508 -13.24 24.98 -4.19
CA THR A 508 -13.98 26.26 -4.24
C THR A 508 -13.17 27.35 -4.94
N ARG A 509 -11.89 27.49 -4.58
CA ARG A 509 -10.99 28.47 -5.23
C ARG A 509 -10.82 28.19 -6.71
N ASN A 510 -10.51 26.93 -7.08
CA ASN A 510 -10.29 26.52 -8.46
C ASN A 510 -11.55 26.72 -9.32
N SER A 511 -12.72 26.38 -8.77
CA SER A 511 -14.01 26.62 -9.43
C SER A 511 -14.27 28.09 -9.66
N ALA A 512 -14.01 28.93 -8.64
CA ALA A 512 -14.20 30.38 -8.75
C ALA A 512 -13.23 31.02 -9.76
N ASP A 513 -11.97 30.61 -9.78
CA ASP A 513 -10.95 31.08 -10.73
C ASP A 513 -11.31 30.71 -12.17
N SER A 514 -11.72 29.45 -12.40
CA SER A 514 -12.21 29.00 -13.71
C SER A 514 -13.43 29.78 -14.16
N PHE A 515 -14.35 30.10 -13.25
CA PHE A 515 -15.55 30.86 -13.57
C PHE A 515 -15.25 32.32 -13.88
N VAL A 516 -14.30 32.96 -13.18
CA VAL A 516 -13.75 34.27 -13.51
C VAL A 516 -13.23 34.30 -14.94
N PHE A 517 -12.37 33.34 -15.31
CA PHE A 517 -11.80 33.26 -16.65
C PHE A 517 -12.86 33.08 -17.74
N GLN A 518 -13.86 32.20 -17.51
CA GLN A 518 -14.96 32.00 -18.45
C GLN A 518 -15.81 33.23 -18.61
N THR A 519 -16.10 33.97 -17.53
CA THR A 519 -16.89 35.19 -17.58
C THR A 519 -16.15 36.32 -18.30
N GLU A 520 -14.84 36.50 -18.08
CA GLU A 520 -14.01 37.46 -18.80
C GLU A 520 -14.01 37.16 -20.31
N LYS A 521 -13.82 35.89 -20.68
CA LYS A 521 -13.89 35.48 -22.08
C LYS A 521 -15.24 35.80 -22.70
N ALA A 522 -16.34 35.47 -22.01
CA ALA A 522 -17.69 35.74 -22.48
C ALA A 522 -17.96 37.24 -22.63
N LEU A 523 -17.52 38.07 -21.68
CA LEU A 523 -17.65 39.53 -21.76
C LEU A 523 -16.89 40.12 -22.97
N ASN A 524 -15.71 39.58 -23.27
CA ASN A 524 -14.93 40.02 -24.43
C ASN A 524 -15.57 39.60 -25.77
N GLU A 525 -16.16 38.40 -25.84
CA GLU A 525 -16.82 37.88 -27.04
C GLU A 525 -18.14 38.61 -27.36
N VAL A 526 -18.89 38.99 -26.34
CA VAL A 526 -20.19 39.70 -26.51
C VAL A 526 -20.00 41.17 -26.87
N GLY A 527 -18.90 41.82 -26.44
CA GLY A 527 -18.59 43.21 -26.74
C GLY A 527 -19.71 44.16 -26.31
N ASP A 528 -20.21 45.01 -27.27
CA ASP A 528 -21.26 46.01 -27.05
C ASP A 528 -22.70 45.51 -27.30
N LYS A 529 -22.89 44.20 -27.47
CA LYS A 529 -24.20 43.60 -27.79
C LYS A 529 -25.05 43.28 -26.56
N VAL A 530 -24.54 43.52 -25.39
CA VAL A 530 -25.29 43.45 -24.11
C VAL A 530 -25.54 44.84 -23.58
N ASP A 531 -26.67 45.04 -22.91
CA ASP A 531 -26.99 46.31 -22.28
C ASP A 531 -25.86 46.79 -21.36
N ALA A 532 -25.48 48.06 -21.50
CA ALA A 532 -24.33 48.63 -20.79
C ALA A 532 -24.47 48.53 -19.24
N SER A 533 -25.71 48.61 -18.74
CA SER A 533 -25.99 48.50 -17.31
C SER A 533 -25.82 47.05 -16.82
N ALA A 534 -26.25 46.05 -17.60
CA ALA A 534 -26.04 44.63 -17.31
C ALA A 534 -24.54 44.27 -17.37
N LYS A 535 -23.82 44.77 -18.37
CA LYS A 535 -22.37 44.60 -18.50
C LYS A 535 -21.62 45.17 -17.29
N ALA A 536 -21.93 46.40 -16.88
CA ALA A 536 -21.33 47.05 -15.71
C ALA A 536 -21.63 46.28 -14.40
N GLY A 537 -22.80 45.66 -14.27
CA GLY A 537 -23.14 44.80 -13.13
C GLY A 537 -22.29 43.55 -13.06
N VAL A 538 -22.12 42.86 -14.21
CA VAL A 538 -21.26 41.67 -14.30
C VAL A 538 -19.77 41.99 -14.03
N GLU A 539 -19.27 43.11 -14.60
CA GLU A 539 -17.91 43.57 -14.37
C GLU A 539 -17.64 43.91 -12.89
N ALA A 540 -18.61 44.51 -12.19
CA ALA A 540 -18.51 44.81 -10.77
C ALA A 540 -18.41 43.52 -9.93
N ASP A 541 -19.28 42.53 -10.17
CA ASP A 541 -19.26 41.24 -9.46
C ASP A 541 -18.02 40.41 -9.80
N LEU A 542 -17.60 40.46 -11.06
CA LEU A 542 -16.34 39.81 -11.51
C LEU A 542 -15.11 40.38 -10.77
N ASN A 543 -15.02 41.72 -10.68
CA ASN A 543 -13.92 42.39 -9.97
C ASN A 543 -13.94 42.09 -8.47
N ALA A 544 -15.13 41.99 -7.87
CA ALA A 544 -15.27 41.61 -6.47
C ALA A 544 -14.76 40.20 -6.21
N LEU A 545 -15.12 39.22 -7.05
CA LEU A 545 -14.63 37.83 -6.93
C LEU A 545 -13.12 37.76 -7.18
N LYS A 546 -12.59 38.46 -8.20
CA LYS A 546 -11.14 38.55 -8.45
C LYS A 546 -10.37 39.09 -7.25
N SER A 547 -10.90 40.17 -6.63
CA SER A 547 -10.24 40.77 -5.45
C SER A 547 -10.21 39.79 -4.26
N LEU A 548 -11.26 39.00 -4.05
CA LEU A 548 -11.28 37.95 -3.03
C LEU A 548 -10.27 36.85 -3.32
N LEU A 549 -10.19 36.40 -4.56
CA LEU A 549 -9.22 35.37 -4.98
C LEU A 549 -7.77 35.85 -4.83
N GLU A 550 -7.47 37.10 -5.23
CA GLU A 550 -6.13 37.68 -5.11
C GLU A 550 -5.73 37.93 -3.65
N SER A 551 -6.66 38.43 -2.81
CA SER A 551 -6.39 38.69 -1.38
C SER A 551 -6.11 37.41 -0.58
N THR A 552 -6.49 36.25 -1.11
CA THR A 552 -6.35 34.93 -0.48
C THR A 552 -5.34 34.03 -1.18
N LYS A 553 -4.60 34.52 -2.19
CA LYS A 553 -3.81 33.73 -3.16
C LYS A 553 -2.78 32.79 -2.53
N ASP A 554 -2.07 33.21 -1.51
CA ASP A 554 -1.00 32.43 -0.87
C ASP A 554 -1.37 32.00 0.57
N GLN A 555 -2.67 31.92 0.87
CA GLN A 555 -3.16 31.60 2.20
C GLN A 555 -4.06 30.36 2.18
N GLU A 556 -4.03 29.62 3.27
CA GLU A 556 -5.01 28.58 3.53
C GLU A 556 -6.35 29.26 3.84
N LEU A 557 -7.40 28.91 3.06
CA LEU A 557 -8.71 29.55 3.21
C LEU A 557 -9.38 29.14 4.51
N THR A 558 -9.84 30.11 5.28
CA THR A 558 -10.74 29.88 6.41
C THR A 558 -12.17 29.53 5.96
N ASP A 559 -12.95 28.86 6.82
CA ASP A 559 -14.35 28.52 6.52
C ASP A 559 -15.17 29.79 6.10
N SER A 560 -14.87 30.96 6.67
CA SER A 560 -15.49 32.23 6.29
C SER A 560 -15.09 32.64 4.88
N GLN A 561 -13.83 32.59 4.54
CA GLN A 561 -13.34 32.95 3.19
C GLN A 561 -13.89 32.02 2.11
N VAL A 562 -14.02 30.72 2.41
CA VAL A 562 -14.69 29.76 1.50
C VAL A 562 -16.15 30.16 1.27
N ALA A 563 -16.88 30.54 2.32
CA ALA A 563 -18.27 31.01 2.21
C ALA A 563 -18.36 32.30 1.40
N ASP A 564 -17.45 33.25 1.63
CA ASP A 564 -17.42 34.54 0.92
C ASP A 564 -17.12 34.34 -0.59
N ILE A 565 -16.19 33.45 -0.94
CA ILE A 565 -15.89 33.13 -2.35
C ILE A 565 -17.09 32.45 -3.02
N LYS A 566 -17.76 31.49 -2.36
CA LYS A 566 -18.96 30.85 -2.89
C LYS A 566 -20.07 31.85 -3.13
N ALA A 567 -20.32 32.73 -2.16
CA ALA A 567 -21.35 33.77 -2.30
C ALA A 567 -21.04 34.75 -3.44
N ALA A 568 -19.79 35.18 -3.58
CA ALA A 568 -19.36 36.05 -4.67
C ALA A 568 -19.44 35.35 -6.04
N GLN A 569 -19.10 34.07 -6.11
CA GLN A 569 -19.22 33.25 -7.33
C GLN A 569 -20.69 33.08 -7.73
N GLU A 570 -21.58 32.80 -6.77
CA GLU A 570 -23.02 32.67 -7.02
C GLU A 570 -23.61 33.99 -7.50
N LYS A 571 -23.23 35.12 -6.90
CA LYS A 571 -23.65 36.44 -7.32
C LYS A 571 -23.21 36.77 -8.74
N LEU A 572 -21.93 36.47 -9.08
CA LEU A 572 -21.43 36.64 -10.43
C LEU A 572 -22.16 35.72 -11.42
N MET A 573 -22.51 34.50 -11.03
CA MET A 573 -23.25 33.57 -11.89
C MET A 573 -24.64 34.09 -12.20
N GLN A 574 -25.34 34.69 -11.24
CA GLN A 574 -26.64 35.31 -11.43
C GLN A 574 -26.56 36.51 -12.36
N SER A 575 -25.60 37.41 -12.16
CA SER A 575 -25.44 38.61 -13.01
C SER A 575 -24.95 38.25 -14.42
N ALA A 576 -24.08 37.25 -14.58
CA ALA A 576 -23.55 36.83 -15.85
C ALA A 576 -24.50 35.99 -16.73
N GLN A 577 -25.63 35.52 -16.16
CA GLN A 577 -26.58 34.67 -16.88
C GLN A 577 -27.06 35.25 -18.21
N ALA A 578 -27.34 36.55 -18.25
CA ALA A 578 -27.77 37.29 -19.46
C ALA A 578 -26.63 37.35 -20.51
N VAL A 579 -25.37 37.45 -20.07
CA VAL A 579 -24.19 37.49 -20.95
C VAL A 579 -23.99 36.13 -21.59
N PHE A 580 -24.03 35.06 -20.81
CA PHE A 580 -23.87 33.69 -21.34
C PHE A 580 -25.00 33.31 -22.31
N ALA A 581 -26.26 33.72 -22.04
CA ALA A 581 -27.39 33.52 -22.96
C ALA A 581 -27.12 34.17 -24.32
N LYS A 582 -26.56 35.36 -24.35
CA LYS A 582 -26.22 36.09 -25.59
C LYS A 582 -25.05 35.44 -26.33
N VAL A 583 -24.04 34.96 -25.64
CA VAL A 583 -22.94 34.19 -26.25
C VAL A 583 -23.49 32.93 -26.93
N TYR A 584 -24.42 32.24 -26.26
CA TYR A 584 -25.04 31.03 -26.81
C TYR A 584 -25.91 31.34 -28.06
N GLU A 585 -26.69 32.43 -28.07
CA GLU A 585 -27.44 32.91 -29.24
C GLU A 585 -26.51 33.22 -30.43
N GLN A 586 -25.34 33.83 -30.17
CA GLN A 586 -24.36 34.12 -31.21
C GLN A 586 -23.72 32.87 -31.79
N ALA A 587 -23.38 31.88 -30.96
CA ALA A 587 -22.84 30.61 -31.40
C ALA A 587 -23.82 29.84 -32.30
N GLN A 588 -25.13 29.87 -31.95
CA GLN A 588 -26.18 29.30 -32.81
C GLN A 588 -26.39 30.08 -34.09
N GLY A 589 -26.34 31.43 -34.07
CA GLY A 589 -26.45 32.27 -35.25
C GLY A 589 -25.30 32.10 -36.24
N ALA A 590 -24.09 31.85 -35.77
CA ALA A 590 -22.93 31.56 -36.58
C ALA A 590 -22.99 30.14 -37.21
N ALA A 591 -23.58 29.16 -36.50
CA ALA A 591 -23.80 27.80 -37.03
C ALA A 591 -24.92 27.75 -38.10
N GLY A 592 -25.82 28.75 -38.16
CA GLY A 592 -26.90 28.84 -39.14
C GLY A 592 -26.46 29.35 -40.54
N GLN A 593 -25.22 29.81 -40.76
CA GLN A 593 -24.67 30.26 -42.02
C GLN A 593 -23.66 29.29 -42.68
N ALA A 594 -23.30 28.20 -42.03
CA ALA A 594 -22.56 27.09 -42.65
C ALA A 594 -23.51 25.91 -42.80
N GLY A 595 -23.70 25.44 -44.02
CA GLY A 595 -24.64 24.38 -44.40
C GLY A 595 -24.43 23.08 -43.64
N PRO A 596 -25.32 22.11 -43.82
CA PRO A 596 -25.53 21.04 -42.83
C PRO A 596 -24.44 20.00 -42.90
N ASP A 597 -23.61 19.96 -41.90
CA ASP A 597 -23.04 18.70 -41.37
C ASP A 597 -22.37 18.92 -40.00
N MET A 598 -22.56 17.91 -39.17
CA MET A 598 -21.89 17.68 -37.88
C MET A 598 -22.69 18.01 -36.61
N GLY A 599 -23.11 16.88 -36.01
CA GLY A 599 -23.87 16.80 -34.78
C GLY A 599 -23.07 16.98 -33.53
N ASN A 600 -23.79 17.41 -32.56
CA ASN A 600 -23.85 17.04 -31.15
C ASN A 600 -22.62 17.13 -30.26
N ALA A 601 -22.54 18.18 -29.47
CA ALA A 601 -21.98 18.15 -28.11
C ALA A 601 -22.42 19.38 -27.31
N ALA A 602 -23.47 19.27 -26.54
CA ALA A 602 -23.70 20.05 -25.31
C ALA A 602 -24.86 19.45 -24.54
N GLY A 603 -24.60 18.98 -23.37
CA GLY A 603 -25.62 18.50 -22.45
C GLY A 603 -25.09 18.33 -21.05
N ALA A 604 -25.14 19.39 -20.27
CA ALA A 604 -25.13 19.25 -18.82
C ALA A 604 -26.38 19.96 -18.28
N GLY A 605 -27.28 19.21 -17.64
CA GLY A 605 -28.31 19.78 -16.82
C GLY A 605 -29.65 19.07 -16.86
N SER A 606 -29.89 18.21 -15.84
CA SER A 606 -31.14 17.85 -15.16
C SER A 606 -32.29 17.15 -15.91
N ASN A 607 -32.39 15.90 -15.53
CA ASN A 607 -33.57 15.17 -14.98
C ASN A 607 -34.70 14.70 -15.87
N ALA A 608 -34.98 13.39 -15.70
CA ALA A 608 -36.20 12.63 -15.84
C ALA A 608 -36.57 11.99 -17.20
N GLY A 609 -36.45 10.65 -17.21
CA GLY A 609 -37.51 9.81 -17.78
C GLY A 609 -37.23 9.06 -19.06
N ALA A 610 -36.91 7.77 -18.91
CA ALA A 610 -37.36 6.64 -19.75
C ALA A 610 -36.87 6.45 -21.20
N GLY A 611 -36.12 5.36 -21.41
CA GLY A 611 -36.38 4.45 -22.54
C GLY A 611 -35.33 4.32 -23.62
N SER A 612 -34.68 3.13 -23.63
CA SER A 612 -34.17 2.33 -24.76
C SER A 612 -32.92 2.77 -25.57
N ASN A 613 -31.90 1.94 -25.40
CA ASN A 613 -30.79 1.43 -26.24
C ASN A 613 -30.86 1.60 -27.79
N PRO A 614 -29.80 1.24 -28.55
CA PRO A 614 -28.34 1.20 -28.34
C PRO A 614 -27.49 1.74 -29.52
N ASP A 615 -26.16 1.63 -29.36
CA ASP A 615 -25.07 1.50 -30.35
C ASP A 615 -24.28 2.74 -30.82
N ASP A 616 -22.96 2.54 -30.65
CA ASP A 616 -21.79 3.03 -31.42
C ASP A 616 -21.44 4.54 -31.41
N ASP A 617 -20.29 4.92 -30.91
CA ASP A 617 -19.02 5.09 -31.65
C ASP A 617 -17.91 5.75 -30.81
N VAL A 618 -16.73 5.16 -30.90
CA VAL A 618 -15.44 5.63 -30.38
C VAL A 618 -14.95 6.82 -31.21
N ILE A 619 -14.49 7.91 -30.58
CA ILE A 619 -13.67 8.93 -31.23
C ILE A 619 -12.35 9.10 -30.47
N ASP A 620 -11.26 8.70 -31.15
CA ASP A 620 -9.87 9.02 -30.84
C ASP A 620 -9.62 10.53 -30.81
N GLY A 621 -9.03 11.02 -29.72
CA GLY A 621 -8.56 12.38 -29.58
C GLY A 621 -7.03 12.44 -29.48
N ASP A 622 -6.42 12.83 -30.57
CA ASP A 622 -4.97 13.08 -30.73
C ASP A 622 -4.53 14.30 -29.90
N PHE A 623 -3.62 14.13 -28.94
CA PHE A 623 -2.94 15.23 -28.25
C PHE A 623 -1.50 15.34 -28.73
N ARG A 624 -1.18 16.46 -29.40
CA ARG A 624 0.19 16.89 -29.67
C ARG A 624 0.73 17.70 -28.50
N GLU A 625 1.94 17.32 -28.09
CA GLU A 625 2.83 18.07 -27.18
C GLU A 625 3.15 19.48 -27.69
N VAL A 626 3.20 20.41 -26.78
CA VAL A 626 4.15 21.53 -26.76
C VAL A 626 4.75 21.64 -25.36
#